data_7d99261406823f4df90b7c686325a736
#
_entry.id   7d99261406823f4df90b7c686325a736
#
_cell.length_a   1.000
_cell.length_b   1.000
_cell.length_c   1.000
_cell.angle_alpha   90.00
_cell.angle_beta   90.00
_cell.angle_gamma   90.00
#
_symmetry.space_group_name_H-M   'P 1'
#
loop_
_entity.id
_entity.type
_entity.pdbx_description
1 polymer ?
#
loop_
_entity_poly.entity_id
_entity_poly.type
_entity_poly.pdbx_seq_one_letter_code
_entity_poly.pdbx_strand_id
1 'polypeptide(L)'
;MKILYTGANGLLGQKISAATPEYSNHAFLATARGLNRTKNLGTAAYASMDITDRLQIKSVLSKFRPDVIIHGAAMTHVDECELHKELAYQLNVIGTQNMVDAAREIDAHVVHISTDFI
;
A
#
# COMPACT_ATOMS: atom_id res chain seq x y z
N MET A 1 14.81 -3.60 8.98
CA MET A 1 14.29 -3.03 7.72
C MET A 1 13.03 -2.24 7.96
N LYS A 2 12.79 -1.20 7.21
CA LYS A 2 11.54 -0.46 7.24
C LYS A 2 10.67 -0.88 6.07
N ILE A 3 9.46 -1.34 6.35
CA ILE A 3 8.55 -1.90 5.36
C ILE A 3 7.25 -1.10 5.38
N LEU A 4 6.90 -0.51 4.24
CA LEU A 4 5.62 0.16 4.04
C LEU A 4 4.74 -0.75 3.17
N TYR A 5 3.47 -0.87 3.50
CA TYR A 5 2.54 -1.58 2.63
C TYR A 5 1.29 -0.75 2.37
N THR A 6 0.77 -0.87 1.16
CA THR A 6 -0.45 -0.19 0.74
C THR A 6 -1.63 -1.16 0.82
N GLY A 7 -2.84 -0.61 0.79
CA GLY A 7 -4.04 -1.45 0.85
C GLY A 7 -4.27 -2.11 2.19
N ALA A 8 -3.89 -1.44 3.27
CA ALA A 8 -3.93 -2.00 4.62
C ALA A 8 -5.33 -2.45 5.04
N ASN A 9 -6.38 -1.80 4.52
CA ASN A 9 -7.76 -2.13 4.87
C ASN A 9 -8.31 -3.32 4.06
N GLY A 10 -7.58 -3.78 3.06
CA GLY A 10 -7.96 -4.95 2.26
C GLY A 10 -7.59 -6.25 2.95
N LEU A 11 -7.97 -7.37 2.32
CA LEU A 11 -7.75 -8.69 2.91
C LEU A 11 -6.27 -9.01 3.15
N LEU A 12 -5.44 -8.80 2.12
CA LEU A 12 -4.00 -9.06 2.24
C LEU A 12 -3.36 -8.13 3.26
N GLY A 13 -3.72 -6.84 3.22
CA GLY A 13 -3.19 -5.86 4.16
C GLY A 13 -3.51 -6.21 5.61
N GLN A 14 -4.71 -6.70 5.89
CA GLN A 14 -5.08 -7.14 7.23
C GLN A 14 -4.25 -8.33 7.68
N LYS A 15 -3.96 -9.26 6.77
CA LYS A 15 -3.11 -10.42 7.08
C LYS A 15 -1.66 -10.01 7.35
N ILE A 16 -1.15 -9.05 6.59
CA ILE A 16 0.19 -8.51 6.84
C ILE A 16 0.23 -7.86 8.22
N SER A 17 -0.75 -7.02 8.53
CA SER A 17 -0.82 -6.34 9.82
C SER A 17 -0.82 -7.33 10.99
N ALA A 18 -1.62 -8.40 10.88
CA ALA A 18 -1.70 -9.41 11.92
C ALA A 18 -0.40 -10.19 12.09
N ALA A 19 0.39 -10.31 11.03
CA ALA A 19 1.67 -11.05 11.06
C ALA A 19 2.85 -10.22 11.58
N THR A 20 2.73 -8.89 11.66
CA THR A 20 3.86 -8.04 12.01
C THR A 20 4.53 -8.36 13.36
N PRO A 21 3.81 -8.82 14.42
CA PRO A 21 4.48 -9.16 15.66
C PRO A 21 5.51 -10.29 15.52
N GLU A 22 5.35 -11.17 14.53
CA GLU A 22 6.30 -12.25 14.27
C GLU A 22 7.61 -11.73 13.67
N TYR A 23 7.62 -10.48 13.19
CA TYR A 23 8.76 -9.84 12.56
C TYR A 23 9.12 -8.55 13.27
N SER A 24 9.14 -8.58 14.60
CA SER A 24 9.27 -7.38 15.45
C SER A 24 10.60 -6.66 15.32
N ASN A 25 11.58 -7.27 14.67
CA ASN A 25 12.86 -6.61 14.36
C ASN A 25 12.77 -5.70 13.12
N HIS A 26 11.61 -5.63 12.47
CA HIS A 26 11.35 -4.72 11.35
C HIS A 26 10.30 -3.69 11.75
N ALA A 27 10.40 -2.50 11.18
CA ALA A 27 9.39 -1.45 11.37
C ALA A 27 8.40 -1.50 10.20
N PHE A 28 7.10 -1.45 10.53
CA PHE A 28 6.04 -1.53 9.53
C PHE A 28 5.18 -0.27 9.55
N LEU A 29 4.86 0.24 8.36
CA LEU A 29 3.89 1.31 8.18
C LEU A 29 2.78 0.83 7.26
N ALA A 30 1.58 0.69 7.82
CA ALA A 30 0.38 0.35 7.07
C ALA A 30 -0.19 1.63 6.46
N THR A 31 -0.56 1.58 5.19
CA THR A 31 -1.17 2.73 4.52
C THR A 31 -2.41 2.33 3.76
N ALA A 32 -3.39 3.23 3.75
CA ALA A 32 -4.60 3.11 2.96
C ALA A 32 -5.20 4.49 2.80
N ARG A 33 -6.14 4.64 1.90
CA ARG A 33 -6.84 5.91 1.73
C ARG A 33 -7.84 6.08 2.87
N GLY A 34 -7.78 7.22 3.56
CA GLY A 34 -8.71 7.55 4.64
C GLY A 34 -8.32 6.94 5.97
N LEU A 35 -9.31 6.66 6.80
CA LEU A 35 -9.11 6.18 8.16
C LEU A 35 -8.69 4.72 8.20
N ASN A 36 -7.95 4.37 9.25
CA ASN A 36 -7.61 2.98 9.52
C ASN A 36 -8.87 2.17 9.84
N ARG A 37 -9.11 1.12 9.05
CA ARG A 37 -10.22 0.19 9.25
C ARG A 37 -9.75 -1.19 9.68
N THR A 38 -8.45 -1.36 9.83
CA THR A 38 -7.87 -2.63 10.24
C THR A 38 -8.03 -2.80 11.75
N LYS A 39 -8.65 -3.92 12.16
CA LYS A 39 -8.89 -4.18 13.58
C LYS A 39 -7.62 -4.49 14.35
N ASN A 40 -6.65 -5.08 13.70
CA ASN A 40 -5.39 -5.47 14.33
C ASN A 40 -4.21 -5.07 13.45
N LEU A 41 -3.56 -3.97 13.81
CA LEU A 41 -2.36 -3.51 13.13
C LEU A 41 -1.10 -4.26 13.58
N GLY A 42 -1.19 -5.08 14.62
CA GLY A 42 -0.01 -5.71 15.19
C GLY A 42 0.96 -4.66 15.70
N THR A 43 2.21 -4.68 15.20
CA THR A 43 3.22 -3.68 15.56
C THR A 43 3.31 -2.54 14.55
N ALA A 44 2.48 -2.55 13.51
CA ALA A 44 2.53 -1.52 12.46
C ALA A 44 1.94 -0.20 12.95
N ALA A 45 2.54 0.90 12.50
CA ALA A 45 1.91 2.22 12.54
C ALA A 45 0.97 2.35 11.34
N TYR A 46 0.15 3.39 11.33
CA TYR A 46 -0.78 3.65 10.22
C TYR A 46 -0.63 5.08 9.74
N ALA A 47 -0.66 5.27 8.43
CA ALA A 47 -0.74 6.59 7.80
C ALA A 47 -1.75 6.55 6.66
N SER A 48 -2.56 7.60 6.56
CA SER A 48 -3.45 7.77 5.42
C SER A 48 -2.62 8.19 4.20
N MET A 49 -2.80 7.51 3.09
CA MET A 49 -2.07 7.82 1.86
C MET A 49 -2.90 7.41 0.65
N ASP A 50 -3.22 8.39 -0.19
CA ASP A 50 -3.92 8.14 -1.46
C ASP A 50 -2.89 7.94 -2.55
N ILE A 51 -2.85 6.73 -3.15
CA ILE A 51 -1.84 6.41 -4.17
C ILE A 51 -2.04 7.18 -5.47
N THR A 52 -3.17 7.84 -5.66
CA THR A 52 -3.38 8.72 -6.80
C THR A 52 -2.85 10.15 -6.55
N ASP A 53 -2.42 10.43 -5.33
CA ASP A 53 -1.89 11.74 -4.94
C ASP A 53 -0.38 11.67 -4.72
N ARG A 54 0.39 12.13 -5.71
CA ARG A 54 1.85 12.06 -5.69
C ARG A 54 2.46 12.83 -4.52
N LEU A 55 1.85 13.94 -4.12
CA LEU A 55 2.35 14.75 -3.01
C LEU A 55 2.20 14.03 -1.67
N GLN A 56 1.06 13.33 -1.47
CA GLN A 56 0.88 12.53 -0.26
C GLN A 56 1.89 11.41 -0.18
N ILE A 57 2.10 10.70 -1.30
CA ILE A 57 3.09 9.63 -1.35
C ILE A 57 4.47 10.16 -0.98
N LYS A 58 4.86 11.24 -1.61
CA LYS A 58 6.17 11.84 -1.35
C LYS A 58 6.34 12.22 0.12
N SER A 59 5.31 12.80 0.72
CA SER A 59 5.33 13.20 2.12
C SER A 59 5.51 11.99 3.05
N VAL A 60 4.74 10.94 2.82
CA VAL A 60 4.79 9.73 3.66
C VAL A 60 6.14 9.04 3.51
N LEU A 61 6.62 8.87 2.28
CA LEU A 61 7.90 8.21 2.02
C LEU A 61 9.08 9.02 2.55
N SER A 62 9.02 10.34 2.49
CA SER A 62 10.08 11.20 3.03
C SER A 62 10.21 11.05 4.55
N LYS A 63 9.09 10.86 5.24
CA LYS A 63 9.09 10.72 6.70
C LYS A 63 9.49 9.32 7.14
N PHE A 64 8.92 8.29 6.53
CA PHE A 64 9.15 6.92 6.96
C PHE A 64 10.43 6.34 6.36
N ARG A 65 10.75 6.68 5.12
CA ARG A 65 11.93 6.19 4.39
C ARG A 65 11.99 4.66 4.36
N PRO A 66 10.99 4.02 3.74
CA PRO A 66 10.98 2.54 3.69
C PRO A 66 12.12 1.99 2.85
N ASP A 67 12.60 0.81 3.24
CA ASP A 67 13.53 0.02 2.43
C ASP A 67 12.77 -0.80 1.40
N VAL A 68 11.58 -1.27 1.77
CA VAL A 68 10.72 -2.11 0.94
C VAL A 68 9.30 -1.57 0.98
N ILE A 69 8.65 -1.57 -0.18
CA ILE A 69 7.24 -1.22 -0.31
C ILE A 69 6.49 -2.42 -0.86
N ILE A 70 5.52 -2.92 -0.12
CA ILE A 70 4.60 -3.96 -0.60
C ILE A 70 3.35 -3.26 -1.11
N HIS A 71 3.19 -3.23 -2.42
CA HIS A 71 2.09 -2.49 -3.05
C HIS A 71 0.92 -3.42 -3.37
N GLY A 72 -0.16 -3.27 -2.61
CA GLY A 72 -1.37 -4.06 -2.78
C GLY A 72 -2.65 -3.24 -2.82
N ALA A 73 -2.55 -1.96 -3.18
CA ALA A 73 -3.68 -1.04 -3.13
C ALA A 73 -4.57 -1.07 -4.36
N ALA A 74 -4.30 -1.93 -5.34
CA ALA A 74 -5.10 -1.99 -6.56
C ALA A 74 -6.52 -2.50 -6.28
N MET A 75 -7.49 -2.02 -7.08
CA MET A 75 -8.85 -2.53 -7.02
C MET A 75 -8.87 -3.94 -7.62
N THR A 76 -9.29 -4.91 -6.81
CA THR A 76 -9.22 -6.32 -7.19
C THR A 76 -10.57 -6.97 -7.41
N HIS A 77 -11.67 -6.30 -7.04
CA HIS A 77 -13.02 -6.82 -7.24
C HIS A 77 -13.43 -6.66 -8.70
N VAL A 78 -13.65 -7.77 -9.38
CA VAL A 78 -13.99 -7.75 -10.82
C VAL A 78 -15.26 -6.94 -11.08
N ASP A 79 -16.31 -7.16 -10.30
CA ASP A 79 -17.57 -6.43 -10.46
C ASP A 79 -17.40 -4.93 -10.28
N GLU A 80 -16.60 -4.52 -9.29
CA GLU A 80 -16.32 -3.11 -9.07
C GLU A 80 -15.50 -2.53 -10.21
N CYS A 81 -14.55 -3.30 -10.74
CA CYS A 81 -13.76 -2.87 -11.88
C CYS A 81 -14.62 -2.67 -13.14
N GLU A 82 -15.62 -3.50 -13.36
CA GLU A 82 -16.53 -3.35 -14.48
C GLU A 82 -17.44 -2.14 -14.33
N LEU A 83 -17.94 -1.88 -13.10
CA LEU A 83 -18.82 -0.75 -12.83
C LEU A 83 -18.09 0.58 -12.78
N HIS A 84 -16.80 0.55 -12.42
CA HIS A 84 -16.00 1.76 -12.21
C HIS A 84 -14.66 1.64 -12.93
N LYS A 85 -14.70 1.48 -14.26
CA LYS A 85 -13.51 1.27 -15.09
C LYS A 85 -12.47 2.38 -14.93
N GLU A 86 -12.92 3.62 -14.87
CA GLU A 86 -12.02 4.77 -14.70
C GLU A 86 -11.28 4.71 -13.36
N LEU A 87 -12.01 4.41 -12.29
CA LEU A 87 -11.42 4.28 -10.97
C LEU A 87 -10.43 3.11 -10.91
N ALA A 88 -10.81 1.98 -11.51
CA ALA A 88 -9.92 0.82 -11.57
C ALA A 88 -8.64 1.15 -12.33
N TYR A 89 -8.74 1.87 -13.44
CA TYR A 89 -7.57 2.32 -14.20
C TYR A 89 -6.67 3.20 -13.35
N GLN A 90 -7.24 4.19 -12.66
CA GLN A 90 -6.46 5.09 -11.81
C GLN A 90 -5.75 4.35 -10.70
N LEU A 91 -6.45 3.46 -10.00
CA LEU A 91 -5.86 2.72 -8.89
C LEU A 91 -4.82 1.71 -9.36
N ASN A 92 -5.11 1.00 -10.46
CA ASN A 92 -4.24 -0.09 -10.92
C ASN A 92 -3.04 0.42 -11.72
N VAL A 93 -3.21 1.45 -12.53
CA VAL A 93 -2.16 1.93 -13.44
C VAL A 93 -1.48 3.17 -12.88
N ILE A 94 -2.26 4.23 -12.63
CA ILE A 94 -1.68 5.50 -12.19
C ILE A 94 -1.13 5.39 -10.77
N GLY A 95 -1.88 4.75 -9.87
CA GLY A 95 -1.44 4.55 -8.49
C GLY A 95 -0.15 3.73 -8.41
N THR A 96 -0.08 2.64 -9.16
CA THR A 96 1.13 1.81 -9.21
C THR A 96 2.31 2.60 -9.78
N GLN A 97 2.09 3.37 -10.85
CA GLN A 97 3.15 4.20 -11.42
C GLN A 97 3.65 5.23 -10.43
N ASN A 98 2.74 5.86 -9.70
CA ASN A 98 3.12 6.84 -8.67
C ASN A 98 3.98 6.20 -7.57
N MET A 99 3.63 5.00 -7.14
CA MET A 99 4.40 4.29 -6.12
C MET A 99 5.78 3.90 -6.62
N VAL A 100 5.88 3.41 -7.85
CA VAL A 100 7.16 3.03 -8.46
C VAL A 100 8.07 4.25 -8.59
N ASP A 101 7.53 5.37 -9.07
CA ASP A 101 8.30 6.60 -9.24
C ASP A 101 8.83 7.12 -7.90
N ALA A 102 7.97 7.12 -6.87
CA ALA A 102 8.36 7.59 -5.55
C ALA A 102 9.38 6.66 -4.89
N ALA A 103 9.22 5.36 -5.06
CA ALA A 103 10.17 4.38 -4.52
C ALA A 103 11.55 4.55 -5.16
N ARG A 104 11.60 4.84 -6.45
CA ARG A 104 12.86 5.06 -7.18
C ARG A 104 13.60 6.27 -6.62
N GLU A 105 12.88 7.31 -6.25
CA GLU A 105 13.50 8.52 -5.70
C GLU A 105 14.23 8.26 -4.37
N ILE A 106 13.78 7.28 -3.60
CA ILE A 106 14.38 6.93 -2.30
C ILE A 106 15.11 5.59 -2.33
N ASP A 107 15.26 5.01 -3.49
CA ASP A 107 15.94 3.74 -3.70
C ASP A 107 15.31 2.59 -2.90
N ALA A 108 13.98 2.59 -2.80
CA ALA A 108 13.25 1.52 -2.13
C ALA A 108 12.90 0.41 -3.12
N HIS A 109 12.87 -0.83 -2.64
CA HIS A 109 12.46 -1.99 -3.41
C HIS A 109 10.93 -2.14 -3.38
N VAL A 110 10.31 -2.29 -4.55
CA VAL A 110 8.85 -2.45 -4.64
C VAL A 110 8.51 -3.90 -4.95
N VAL A 111 7.64 -4.47 -4.10
CA VAL A 111 7.02 -5.77 -4.35
C VAL A 111 5.57 -5.48 -4.72
N HIS A 112 5.21 -5.70 -5.97
CA HIS A 112 3.85 -5.46 -6.46
C HIS A 112 3.05 -6.74 -6.38
N ILE A 113 1.96 -6.70 -5.61
CA ILE A 113 1.04 -7.82 -5.50
C ILE A 113 -0.01 -7.66 -6.59
N SER A 114 0.03 -8.54 -7.57
CA SER A 114 -0.93 -8.58 -8.65
C SER A 114 -1.96 -9.68 -8.39
N THR A 115 -3.23 -9.36 -8.57
CA THR A 115 -4.29 -10.35 -8.51
C THR A 115 -4.60 -10.83 -9.90
N ASP A 116 -4.70 -12.13 -10.05
CA ASP A 116 -5.01 -12.76 -11.32
C ASP A 116 -6.46 -13.26 -11.28
N PHE A 117 -7.36 -12.51 -11.89
CA PHE A 117 -8.75 -12.90 -12.04
C PHE A 117 -8.91 -13.62 -13.35
N ILE A 118 -9.02 -14.89 -13.24
CA ILE A 118 -9.22 -15.73 -14.42
C ILE A 118 -10.68 -16.17 -14.51
#